data_23979ea8d9f0f16c87ab5767ffb72f3c
#
_entry.id   23979ea8d9f0f16c87ab5767ffb72f3c
#
_cell.length_a   1.000
_cell.length_b   1.000
_cell.length_c   1.000
_cell.angle_alpha   90.00
_cell.angle_beta   90.00
_cell.angle_gamma   90.00
#
_symmetry.space_group_name_H-M   'P 1'
#
loop_
_entity.id
_entity.type
_entity.pdbx_description
1 polymer ?
#
loop_
_entity_poly.entity_id
_entity_poly.type
_entity_poly.pdbx_seq_one_letter_code
_entity_poly.pdbx_strand_id
1 'polypeptide(L)'
;MTETVDVYFSFRSPYSYLVTPDLGRLREDYDVAVHMRIVLPIAVRDASLVFTDPLKPRYIMRDSMRRAEFLGLPFRIPARPDPIVQEFPSMKVAEEQPYIYRLSSLGVEAERRGRGVEFVTEVSALIFGGTDGWDQGDLLKDAVARAGLDLAELDAAIADGDHLEEIERNQQALEAAGHWGVPTMVVRDEPFFGQDRIDTLRWRLDQYGLKRA
;
A
#
# COMPACT_ATOMS: atom_id res chain seq x y z
N MET A 1 1.47 -9.16 25.49
CA MET A 1 1.27 -8.11 24.48
C MET A 1 1.19 -8.83 23.14
N THR A 2 0.19 -8.53 22.32
CA THR A 2 0.07 -9.08 20.97
C THR A 2 1.26 -8.60 20.13
N GLU A 3 1.91 -9.49 19.38
CA GLU A 3 3.01 -9.16 18.50
C GLU A 3 2.51 -8.30 17.33
N THR A 4 3.35 -7.42 16.82
CA THR A 4 2.98 -6.48 15.76
C THR A 4 3.72 -6.81 14.46
N VAL A 5 3.00 -6.81 13.35
CA VAL A 5 3.55 -6.81 11.99
C VAL A 5 3.24 -5.44 11.37
N ASP A 6 4.26 -4.59 11.24
CA ASP A 6 4.14 -3.33 10.51
C ASP A 6 4.24 -3.59 9.01
N VAL A 7 3.26 -3.12 8.23
CA VAL A 7 3.20 -3.29 6.77
C VAL A 7 3.33 -1.94 6.08
N TYR A 8 4.50 -1.66 5.55
CA TYR A 8 4.75 -0.45 4.76
C TYR A 8 4.12 -0.59 3.38
N PHE A 9 3.26 0.37 3.04
CA PHE A 9 2.34 0.26 1.92
C PHE A 9 2.25 1.56 1.12
N SER A 10 2.07 1.46 -0.21
CA SER A 10 1.81 2.62 -1.07
C SER A 10 0.73 2.31 -2.10
N PHE A 11 -0.21 3.26 -2.29
CA PHE A 11 -1.33 3.13 -3.25
C PHE A 11 -0.92 3.16 -4.72
N ARG A 12 0.35 3.40 -5.05
CA ARG A 12 0.86 3.33 -6.44
C ARG A 12 1.76 2.11 -6.68
N SER A 13 1.93 1.26 -5.67
CA SER A 13 2.73 0.04 -5.79
C SER A 13 1.84 -1.14 -6.19
N PRO A 14 2.05 -1.75 -7.38
CA PRO A 14 1.31 -2.94 -7.78
C PRO A 14 1.57 -4.12 -6.83
N TYR A 15 2.77 -4.27 -6.31
CA TYR A 15 3.10 -5.32 -5.35
C TYR A 15 2.43 -5.10 -3.98
N SER A 16 2.18 -3.84 -3.59
CA SER A 16 1.38 -3.55 -2.41
C SER A 16 -0.07 -4.00 -2.58
N TYR A 17 -0.67 -3.81 -3.76
CA TYR A 17 -1.98 -4.38 -4.06
C TYR A 17 -1.97 -5.92 -4.00
N LEU A 18 -0.98 -6.56 -4.60
CA LEU A 18 -0.92 -8.02 -4.71
C LEU A 18 -0.73 -8.74 -3.36
N VAL A 19 -0.29 -8.07 -2.30
CA VAL A 19 -0.18 -8.65 -0.97
C VAL A 19 -1.48 -8.54 -0.15
N THR A 20 -2.42 -7.68 -0.55
CA THR A 20 -3.61 -7.37 0.27
C THR A 20 -4.44 -8.58 0.69
N PRO A 21 -4.65 -9.64 -0.15
CA PRO A 21 -5.39 -10.82 0.29
C PRO A 21 -4.74 -11.57 1.45
N ASP A 22 -3.43 -11.47 1.59
CA ASP A 22 -2.69 -12.16 2.65
C ASP A 22 -2.70 -11.39 3.97
N LEU A 23 -2.93 -10.06 3.95
CA LEU A 23 -2.92 -9.24 5.18
C LEU A 23 -4.06 -9.60 6.14
N GLY A 24 -5.26 -9.88 5.60
CA GLY A 24 -6.39 -10.38 6.37
C GLY A 24 -6.09 -11.76 6.97
N ARG A 25 -5.56 -12.67 6.15
CA ARG A 25 -5.18 -14.03 6.57
C ARG A 25 -4.11 -14.05 7.65
N LEU A 26 -3.16 -13.09 7.66
CA LEU A 26 -2.18 -12.99 8.75
C LEU A 26 -2.87 -12.79 10.10
N ARG A 27 -3.90 -11.95 10.18
CA ARG A 27 -4.67 -11.71 11.42
C ARG A 27 -5.53 -12.93 11.83
N GLU A 28 -5.97 -13.72 10.85
CA GLU A 28 -6.75 -14.92 11.08
C GLU A 28 -5.88 -16.07 11.58
N ASP A 29 -4.73 -16.30 10.92
CA ASP A 29 -3.86 -17.45 11.13
C ASP A 29 -2.89 -17.27 12.31
N TYR A 30 -2.60 -16.02 12.70
CA TYR A 30 -1.55 -15.69 13.69
C TYR A 30 -2.05 -14.76 14.80
N ASP A 31 -1.48 -14.88 15.98
CA ASP A 31 -1.70 -13.96 17.10
C ASP A 31 -0.84 -12.69 16.95
N VAL A 32 -1.15 -11.92 15.91
CA VAL A 32 -0.48 -10.67 15.56
C VAL A 32 -1.47 -9.55 15.31
N ALA A 33 -1.05 -8.32 15.61
CA ALA A 33 -1.69 -7.11 15.11
C ALA A 33 -0.99 -6.71 13.80
N VAL A 34 -1.75 -6.46 12.74
CA VAL A 34 -1.24 -5.97 11.45
C VAL A 34 -1.52 -4.47 11.37
N HIS A 35 -0.47 -3.66 11.35
CA HIS A 35 -0.56 -2.20 11.24
C HIS A 35 -0.10 -1.71 9.88
N MET A 36 -0.94 -0.91 9.23
CA MET A 36 -0.62 -0.33 7.94
C MET A 36 0.20 0.95 8.11
N ARG A 37 1.43 0.95 7.61
CA ARG A 37 2.35 2.09 7.60
C ARG A 37 2.36 2.70 6.20
N ILE A 38 1.48 3.66 5.96
CA ILE A 38 1.36 4.27 4.65
C ILE A 38 2.60 5.15 4.36
N VAL A 39 3.17 4.98 3.16
CA VAL A 39 4.27 5.78 2.64
C VAL A 39 3.95 6.27 1.22
N LEU A 40 4.57 7.37 0.80
CA LEU A 40 4.43 7.85 -0.58
C LEU A 40 5.12 6.87 -1.56
N PRO A 41 4.68 6.83 -2.83
CA PRO A 41 5.35 6.06 -3.86
C PRO A 41 6.83 6.46 -4.00
N ILE A 42 7.68 5.49 -4.27
CA ILE A 42 9.11 5.73 -4.44
C ILE A 42 9.40 6.76 -5.55
N ALA A 43 8.57 6.82 -6.60
CA ALA A 43 8.70 7.81 -7.65
C ALA A 43 8.51 9.27 -7.14
N VAL A 44 7.73 9.47 -6.07
CA VAL A 44 7.52 10.78 -5.43
C VAL A 44 8.62 11.07 -4.41
N ARG A 45 9.06 10.05 -3.65
CA ARG A 45 10.11 10.18 -2.62
C ARG A 45 11.51 10.35 -3.23
N ASP A 46 11.86 9.49 -4.17
CA ASP A 46 13.13 9.48 -4.86
C ASP A 46 13.00 8.83 -6.24
N ALA A 47 12.74 9.66 -7.24
CA ALA A 47 12.58 9.20 -8.63
C ALA A 47 13.84 8.50 -9.18
N SER A 48 15.02 8.76 -8.62
CA SER A 48 16.28 8.16 -9.06
C SER A 48 16.32 6.65 -8.84
N LEU A 49 15.67 6.15 -7.79
CA LEU A 49 15.61 4.72 -7.48
C LEU A 49 14.77 3.91 -8.48
N VAL A 50 13.86 4.54 -9.20
CA VAL A 50 12.97 3.87 -10.16
C VAL A 50 13.41 4.09 -11.61
N PHE A 51 13.74 5.32 -11.99
CA PHE A 51 13.87 5.72 -13.37
C PHE A 51 15.30 5.73 -13.91
N THR A 52 16.31 5.42 -13.10
CA THR A 52 17.71 5.30 -13.58
C THR A 52 17.94 4.11 -14.50
N ASP A 53 17.14 3.05 -14.37
CA ASP A 53 17.23 1.86 -15.21
C ASP A 53 15.86 1.58 -15.84
N PRO A 54 15.71 1.74 -17.18
CA PRO A 54 14.44 1.52 -17.86
C PRO A 54 13.96 0.05 -17.82
N LEU A 55 14.80 -0.89 -17.46
CA LEU A 55 14.41 -2.29 -17.30
C LEU A 55 13.56 -2.51 -16.04
N LYS A 56 13.79 -1.74 -14.97
CA LYS A 56 13.04 -1.87 -13.72
C LYS A 56 11.53 -1.69 -13.90
N PRO A 57 11.01 -0.57 -14.41
CA PRO A 57 9.57 -0.40 -14.56
C PRO A 57 8.95 -1.40 -15.54
N ARG A 58 9.67 -1.79 -16.59
CA ARG A 58 9.21 -2.81 -17.54
C ARG A 58 9.09 -4.19 -16.89
N TYR A 59 10.06 -4.56 -16.05
CA TYR A 59 10.01 -5.81 -15.32
C TYR A 59 8.87 -5.80 -14.31
N ILE A 60 8.76 -4.76 -13.49
CA ILE A 60 7.69 -4.61 -12.48
C ILE A 60 6.31 -4.77 -13.13
N MET A 61 6.08 -4.11 -14.28
CA MET A 61 4.83 -4.22 -15.02
C MET A 61 4.52 -5.66 -15.44
N ARG A 62 5.47 -6.33 -16.10
CA ARG A 62 5.29 -7.71 -16.56
C ARG A 62 5.11 -8.70 -15.42
N ASP A 63 5.91 -8.52 -14.38
CA ASP A 63 5.88 -9.40 -13.21
C ASP A 63 4.60 -9.26 -12.41
N SER A 64 4.11 -8.03 -12.22
CA SER A 64 2.85 -7.77 -11.53
C SER A 64 1.65 -8.39 -12.25
N MET A 65 1.60 -8.32 -13.59
CA MET A 65 0.55 -8.97 -14.38
C MET A 65 0.58 -10.49 -14.19
N ARG A 66 1.75 -11.10 -14.36
CA ARG A 66 1.94 -12.55 -14.17
C ARG A 66 1.62 -13.00 -12.75
N ARG A 67 2.02 -12.19 -11.75
CA ARG A 67 1.74 -12.50 -10.35
C ARG A 67 0.25 -12.37 -10.02
N ALA A 68 -0.43 -11.37 -10.56
CA ALA A 68 -1.87 -11.23 -10.42
C ALA A 68 -2.63 -12.42 -11.02
N GLU A 69 -2.23 -12.87 -12.23
CA GLU A 69 -2.77 -14.07 -12.87
C GLU A 69 -2.58 -15.31 -11.99
N PHE A 70 -1.37 -15.50 -11.45
CA PHE A 70 -1.07 -16.60 -10.54
C PHE A 70 -1.94 -16.58 -9.26
N LEU A 71 -2.21 -15.38 -8.73
CA LEU A 71 -3.05 -15.17 -7.53
C LEU A 71 -4.56 -15.19 -7.83
N GLY A 72 -4.96 -15.19 -9.11
CA GLY A 72 -6.37 -15.07 -9.52
C GLY A 72 -6.97 -13.70 -9.23
N LEU A 73 -6.15 -12.65 -9.12
CA LEU A 73 -6.58 -11.29 -8.83
C LEU A 73 -6.81 -10.50 -10.12
N PRO A 74 -7.92 -9.71 -10.23
CA PRO A 74 -8.07 -8.72 -11.27
C PRO A 74 -6.90 -7.75 -11.24
N PHE A 75 -6.29 -7.46 -12.40
CA PHE A 75 -5.16 -6.53 -12.43
C PHE A 75 -5.08 -5.75 -13.72
N ARG A 76 -5.04 -4.43 -13.58
CA ARG A 76 -4.68 -3.50 -14.64
C ARG A 76 -3.85 -2.37 -14.04
N ILE A 77 -2.81 -1.93 -14.76
CA ILE A 77 -2.04 -0.76 -14.33
C ILE A 77 -2.96 0.46 -14.38
N PRO A 78 -3.06 1.23 -13.28
CA PRO A 78 -3.92 2.40 -13.23
C PRO A 78 -3.43 3.42 -14.27
N ALA A 79 -4.33 3.86 -15.12
CA ALA A 79 -3.99 4.74 -16.22
C ALA A 79 -4.82 6.03 -16.24
N ARG A 80 -6.02 6.02 -15.61
CA ARG A 80 -6.94 7.17 -15.73
C ARG A 80 -7.88 7.27 -14.51
N PRO A 81 -7.53 8.09 -13.53
CA PRO A 81 -6.21 8.70 -13.37
C PRO A 81 -5.19 7.71 -12.79
N ASP A 82 -3.91 7.92 -13.08
CA ASP A 82 -2.85 7.32 -12.28
C ASP A 82 -2.82 8.02 -10.92
N PRO A 83 -2.68 7.32 -9.78
CA PRO A 83 -2.52 7.96 -8.48
C PRO A 83 -1.38 8.99 -8.39
N ILE A 84 -0.35 8.89 -9.25
CA ILE A 84 0.67 9.91 -9.43
C ILE A 84 0.55 10.59 -10.79
N VAL A 85 0.66 11.91 -10.81
CA VAL A 85 0.70 12.69 -12.04
C VAL A 85 2.14 12.80 -12.54
N GLN A 86 2.35 12.50 -13.83
CA GLN A 86 3.65 12.59 -14.49
C GLN A 86 3.56 13.49 -15.73
N GLU A 87 4.59 14.28 -15.95
CA GLU A 87 4.69 15.16 -17.11
C GLU A 87 5.12 14.37 -18.35
N PHE A 88 4.34 14.47 -19.41
CA PHE A 88 4.73 13.89 -20.70
C PHE A 88 5.53 14.90 -21.54
N PRO A 89 6.61 14.52 -22.27
CA PRO A 89 7.13 13.14 -22.41
C PRO A 89 8.22 12.76 -21.39
N SER A 90 8.60 13.65 -20.47
CA SER A 90 9.74 13.45 -19.56
C SER A 90 9.52 12.34 -18.53
N MET A 91 8.26 11.99 -18.27
CA MET A 91 7.82 11.08 -17.20
C MET A 91 8.27 11.52 -15.81
N LYS A 92 8.69 12.76 -15.64
CA LYS A 92 8.96 13.33 -14.32
C LYS A 92 7.65 13.43 -13.54
N VAL A 93 7.75 13.19 -12.25
CA VAL A 93 6.62 13.41 -11.34
C VAL A 93 6.33 14.90 -11.31
N ALA A 94 5.06 15.27 -11.58
CA ALA A 94 4.62 16.66 -11.53
C ALA A 94 4.69 17.21 -10.11
N GLU A 95 4.86 18.51 -9.97
CA GLU A 95 4.86 19.17 -8.67
C GLU A 95 3.50 19.03 -7.97
N GLU A 96 2.42 19.19 -8.72
CA GLU A 96 1.06 19.02 -8.21
C GLU A 96 0.65 17.53 -8.27
N GLN A 97 0.28 16.97 -7.13
CA GLN A 97 -0.15 15.59 -6.95
C GLN A 97 -1.53 15.54 -6.30
N PRO A 98 -2.61 15.73 -7.05
CA PRO A 98 -3.96 15.87 -6.49
C PRO A 98 -4.49 14.58 -5.84
N TYR A 99 -3.94 13.43 -6.21
CA TYR A 99 -4.50 12.15 -5.77
C TYR A 99 -3.68 11.49 -4.66
N ILE A 100 -2.37 11.35 -4.85
CA ILE A 100 -1.57 10.44 -4.01
C ILE A 100 -1.45 10.92 -2.57
N TYR A 101 -1.36 12.22 -2.33
CA TYR A 101 -1.31 12.77 -0.98
C TYR A 101 -2.63 12.53 -0.24
N ARG A 102 -3.78 12.81 -0.90
CA ARG A 102 -5.09 12.53 -0.32
C ARG A 102 -5.27 11.05 -0.04
N LEU A 103 -5.00 10.15 -1.01
CA LEU A 103 -5.11 8.70 -0.82
C LEU A 103 -4.25 8.21 0.34
N SER A 104 -3.02 8.70 0.44
CA SER A 104 -2.10 8.33 1.51
C SER A 104 -2.59 8.82 2.87
N SER A 105 -3.06 10.05 2.97
CA SER A 105 -3.64 10.59 4.20
C SER A 105 -4.90 9.85 4.64
N LEU A 106 -5.80 9.52 3.69
CA LEU A 106 -6.96 8.68 3.96
C LEU A 106 -6.57 7.29 4.50
N GLY A 107 -5.50 6.71 3.97
CA GLY A 107 -4.96 5.42 4.44
C GLY A 107 -4.42 5.50 5.87
N VAL A 108 -3.73 6.58 6.23
CA VAL A 108 -3.29 6.85 7.60
C VAL A 108 -4.49 6.99 8.55
N GLU A 109 -5.49 7.79 8.16
CA GLU A 109 -6.68 7.96 8.97
C GLU A 109 -7.48 6.66 9.14
N ALA A 110 -7.57 5.84 8.08
CA ALA A 110 -8.19 4.53 8.16
C ALA A 110 -7.46 3.60 9.16
N GLU A 111 -6.13 3.63 9.20
CA GLU A 111 -5.34 2.89 10.20
C GLU A 111 -5.60 3.40 11.60
N ARG A 112 -5.63 4.71 11.83
CA ARG A 112 -5.99 5.33 13.13
C ARG A 112 -7.35 4.89 13.64
N ARG A 113 -8.29 4.61 12.73
CA ARG A 113 -9.63 4.05 13.04
C ARG A 113 -9.65 2.52 13.15
N GLY A 114 -8.49 1.85 13.06
CA GLY A 114 -8.37 0.38 13.15
C GLY A 114 -8.92 -0.36 11.92
N ARG A 115 -9.00 0.31 10.75
CA ARG A 115 -9.53 -0.23 9.48
C ARG A 115 -8.51 -0.15 8.34
N GLY A 116 -7.23 -0.04 8.66
CA GLY A 116 -6.16 0.14 7.68
C GLY A 116 -6.09 -1.00 6.66
N VAL A 117 -6.13 -2.25 7.10
CA VAL A 117 -6.07 -3.43 6.21
C VAL A 117 -7.26 -3.48 5.27
N GLU A 118 -8.47 -3.25 5.77
CA GLU A 118 -9.69 -3.22 4.98
C GLU A 118 -9.64 -2.09 3.94
N PHE A 119 -9.22 -0.90 4.37
CA PHE A 119 -9.11 0.26 3.50
C PHE A 119 -8.12 0.04 2.36
N VAL A 120 -6.89 -0.41 2.66
CA VAL A 120 -5.90 -0.64 1.59
C VAL A 120 -6.34 -1.74 0.64
N THR A 121 -7.06 -2.76 1.11
CA THR A 121 -7.59 -3.85 0.29
C THR A 121 -8.62 -3.32 -0.70
N GLU A 122 -9.66 -2.61 -0.23
CA GLU A 122 -10.75 -2.12 -1.06
C GLU A 122 -10.32 -1.02 -2.03
N VAL A 123 -9.53 -0.06 -1.55
CA VAL A 123 -9.07 1.06 -2.38
C VAL A 123 -8.04 0.61 -3.41
N SER A 124 -7.13 -0.31 -3.07
CA SER A 124 -6.19 -0.84 -4.06
C SER A 124 -6.88 -1.72 -5.10
N ALA A 125 -7.90 -2.50 -4.71
CA ALA A 125 -8.71 -3.26 -5.65
C ALA A 125 -9.48 -2.34 -6.60
N LEU A 126 -9.97 -1.19 -6.13
CA LEU A 126 -10.57 -0.17 -6.98
C LEU A 126 -9.55 0.38 -7.99
N ILE A 127 -8.34 0.72 -7.55
CA ILE A 127 -7.29 1.34 -8.38
C ILE A 127 -6.70 0.34 -9.39
N PHE A 128 -6.35 -0.87 -8.96
CA PHE A 128 -5.66 -1.88 -9.77
C PHE A 128 -6.57 -2.92 -10.41
N GLY A 129 -7.83 -3.01 -9.98
CA GLY A 129 -8.80 -3.99 -10.49
C GLY A 129 -9.39 -3.67 -11.86
N GLY A 130 -8.96 -2.58 -12.50
CA GLY A 130 -9.38 -2.23 -13.85
C GLY A 130 -10.49 -1.21 -13.95
N THR A 131 -10.84 -0.52 -12.88
CA THR A 131 -11.87 0.54 -12.88
C THR A 131 -11.28 1.83 -13.43
N ASP A 132 -11.90 2.40 -14.48
CA ASP A 132 -11.58 3.74 -14.98
C ASP A 132 -12.35 4.79 -14.16
N GLY A 133 -11.72 5.95 -13.94
CA GLY A 133 -12.33 7.05 -13.19
C GLY A 133 -12.59 6.70 -11.72
N TRP A 134 -11.68 5.95 -11.10
CA TRP A 134 -11.81 5.54 -9.69
C TRP A 134 -11.99 6.71 -8.70
N ASP A 135 -11.57 7.92 -9.10
CA ASP A 135 -11.71 9.19 -8.37
C ASP A 135 -13.05 9.91 -8.61
N GLN A 136 -13.89 9.39 -9.52
CA GLN A 136 -15.13 10.06 -9.95
C GLN A 136 -16.38 9.43 -9.33
N GLY A 137 -17.41 10.25 -9.21
CA GLY A 137 -18.71 9.81 -8.67
C GLY A 137 -18.55 9.22 -7.27
N ASP A 138 -19.25 8.14 -7.01
CA ASP A 138 -19.26 7.45 -5.70
C ASP A 138 -18.28 6.27 -5.62
N LEU A 139 -17.43 6.03 -6.63
CA LEU A 139 -16.58 4.84 -6.68
C LEU A 139 -15.63 4.71 -5.47
N LEU A 140 -14.92 5.79 -5.14
CA LEU A 140 -14.04 5.81 -3.95
C LEU A 140 -14.85 5.73 -2.65
N LYS A 141 -15.99 6.44 -2.58
CA LYS A 141 -16.90 6.40 -1.45
C LYS A 141 -17.41 4.99 -1.18
N ASP A 142 -17.82 4.27 -2.24
CA ASP A 142 -18.30 2.89 -2.12
C ASP A 142 -17.19 1.92 -1.68
N ALA A 143 -15.94 2.10 -2.16
CA ALA A 143 -14.81 1.32 -1.70
C ALA A 143 -14.51 1.58 -0.22
N VAL A 144 -14.54 2.84 0.22
CA VAL A 144 -14.36 3.23 1.62
C VAL A 144 -15.48 2.67 2.50
N ALA A 145 -16.74 2.70 2.00
CA ALA A 145 -17.88 2.11 2.73
C ALA A 145 -17.74 0.59 2.89
N ARG A 146 -17.23 -0.14 1.87
CA ARG A 146 -16.92 -1.58 2.02
C ARG A 146 -15.82 -1.86 3.05
N ALA A 147 -14.90 -0.93 3.25
CA ALA A 147 -13.91 -0.99 4.34
C ALA A 147 -14.51 -0.70 5.72
N GLY A 148 -15.82 -0.35 5.80
CA GLY A 148 -16.53 -0.03 7.04
C GLY A 148 -16.25 1.39 7.54
N LEU A 149 -15.97 2.32 6.62
CA LEU A 149 -15.64 3.73 6.90
C LEU A 149 -16.56 4.67 6.10
N ASP A 150 -16.58 5.94 6.48
CA ASP A 150 -17.25 7.01 5.75
C ASP A 150 -16.21 7.97 5.13
N LEU A 151 -16.28 8.16 3.80
CA LEU A 151 -15.30 8.99 3.08
C LEU A 151 -15.36 10.45 3.50
N ALA A 152 -16.56 11.01 3.77
CA ALA A 152 -16.69 12.41 4.14
C ALA A 152 -16.11 12.66 5.55
N GLU A 153 -16.25 11.70 6.47
CA GLU A 153 -15.60 11.78 7.78
C GLU A 153 -14.07 11.68 7.69
N LEU A 154 -13.56 10.81 6.80
CA LEU A 154 -12.12 10.71 6.56
C LEU A 154 -11.57 11.99 5.94
N ASP A 155 -12.25 12.56 4.91
CA ASP A 155 -11.85 13.81 4.27
C ASP A 155 -11.85 14.98 5.28
N ALA A 156 -12.84 15.06 6.16
CA ALA A 156 -12.88 16.06 7.22
C ALA A 156 -11.70 15.91 8.21
N ALA A 157 -11.35 14.67 8.56
CA ALA A 157 -10.25 14.41 9.49
C ALA A 157 -8.86 14.75 8.90
N ILE A 158 -8.67 14.56 7.60
CA ILE A 158 -7.38 14.83 6.96
C ILE A 158 -7.17 16.31 6.58
N ALA A 159 -8.23 17.14 6.58
CA ALA A 159 -8.17 18.52 6.09
C ALA A 159 -7.15 19.38 6.87
N ASP A 160 -7.10 19.24 8.21
CA ASP A 160 -6.21 19.98 9.09
C ASP A 160 -5.34 19.04 9.96
N GLY A 161 -5.21 17.76 9.55
CA GLY A 161 -4.50 16.75 10.32
C GLY A 161 -3.00 16.64 10.02
N ASP A 162 -2.28 15.94 10.89
CA ASP A 162 -0.82 15.71 10.82
C ASP A 162 -0.45 14.47 9.97
N HIS A 163 -1.34 14.03 9.06
CA HIS A 163 -1.21 12.81 8.31
C HIS A 163 0.05 12.76 7.42
N LEU A 164 0.43 13.89 6.83
CA LEU A 164 1.65 13.98 6.02
C LEU A 164 2.91 13.82 6.88
N GLU A 165 2.90 14.35 8.10
CA GLU A 165 4.00 14.14 9.05
C GLU A 165 4.09 12.67 9.48
N GLU A 166 2.95 11.98 9.64
CA GLU A 166 2.95 10.55 9.94
C GLU A 166 3.48 9.72 8.75
N ILE A 167 3.11 10.07 7.53
CA ILE A 167 3.65 9.46 6.32
C ILE A 167 5.17 9.61 6.26
N GLU A 168 5.69 10.79 6.59
CA GLU A 168 7.13 11.06 6.66
C GLU A 168 7.80 10.20 7.75
N ARG A 169 7.22 10.13 8.94
CA ARG A 169 7.70 9.24 10.02
C ARG A 169 7.71 7.76 9.58
N ASN A 170 6.69 7.31 8.86
CA ASN A 170 6.64 5.96 8.32
C ASN A 170 7.75 5.71 7.29
N GLN A 171 8.06 6.69 6.44
CA GLN A 171 9.16 6.60 5.47
C GLN A 171 10.51 6.45 6.17
N GLN A 172 10.76 7.27 7.19
CA GLN A 172 11.98 7.20 7.99
C GLN A 172 12.09 5.86 8.75
N ALA A 173 10.97 5.35 9.27
CA ALA A 173 10.94 4.06 9.95
C ALA A 173 11.19 2.88 8.99
N LEU A 174 10.69 2.94 7.76
CA LEU A 174 10.98 1.96 6.71
C LEU A 174 12.48 1.92 6.37
N GLU A 175 13.11 3.08 6.23
CA GLU A 175 14.55 3.19 5.96
C GLU A 175 15.37 2.69 7.15
N ALA A 176 14.97 3.03 8.37
CA ALA A 176 15.60 2.54 9.59
C ALA A 176 15.49 1.00 9.74
N ALA A 177 14.39 0.40 9.25
CA ALA A 177 14.22 -1.05 9.19
C ALA A 177 15.10 -1.73 8.11
N GLY A 178 15.85 -0.95 7.32
CA GLY A 178 16.83 -1.45 6.35
C GLY A 178 16.30 -1.61 4.92
N HIS A 179 15.13 -1.06 4.59
CA HIS A 179 14.62 -1.09 3.21
C HIS A 179 13.86 0.19 2.85
N TRP A 180 13.79 0.49 1.56
CA TRP A 180 13.09 1.66 1.00
C TRP A 180 11.84 1.30 0.17
N GLY A 181 11.71 0.04 -0.25
CA GLY A 181 10.64 -0.41 -1.14
C GLY A 181 9.40 -0.90 -0.41
N VAL A 182 8.31 -1.06 -1.15
CA VAL A 182 7.01 -1.54 -0.64
C VAL A 182 6.41 -2.60 -1.58
N PRO A 183 5.63 -3.57 -1.03
CA PRO A 183 5.34 -3.74 0.39
C PRO A 183 6.57 -4.25 1.15
N THR A 184 6.76 -3.79 2.36
CA THR A 184 7.72 -4.37 3.31
C THR A 184 6.96 -4.66 4.61
N MET A 185 7.02 -5.90 5.07
CA MET A 185 6.49 -6.31 6.36
C MET A 185 7.64 -6.36 7.37
N VAL A 186 7.44 -5.83 8.57
CA VAL A 186 8.46 -5.81 9.62
C VAL A 186 7.88 -6.45 10.87
N VAL A 187 8.60 -7.41 11.44
CA VAL A 187 8.32 -8.02 12.74
C VAL A 187 9.61 -8.13 13.54
N ARG A 188 9.62 -7.63 14.78
CA ARG A 188 10.82 -7.64 15.65
C ARG A 188 12.07 -7.10 14.93
N ASP A 189 11.92 -5.98 14.24
CA ASP A 189 12.99 -5.31 13.46
C ASP A 189 13.54 -6.12 12.27
N GLU A 190 12.92 -7.26 11.91
CA GLU A 190 13.28 -8.07 10.75
C GLU A 190 12.39 -7.70 9.55
N PRO A 191 12.96 -7.12 8.46
CA PRO A 191 12.19 -6.71 7.28
C PRO A 191 12.04 -7.86 6.26
N PHE A 192 10.85 -7.95 5.67
CA PHE A 192 10.49 -8.87 4.59
C PHE A 192 9.97 -8.04 3.40
N PHE A 193 10.85 -7.71 2.47
CA PHE A 193 10.50 -6.88 1.31
C PHE A 193 9.95 -7.72 0.16
N GLY A 194 8.77 -7.35 -0.32
CA GLY A 194 8.13 -7.92 -1.49
C GLY A 194 6.89 -8.77 -1.15
N GLN A 195 5.90 -8.74 -2.04
CA GLN A 195 4.68 -9.53 -1.91
C GLN A 195 4.92 -11.05 -1.94
N ASP A 196 6.08 -11.47 -2.46
CA ASP A 196 6.52 -12.86 -2.53
C ASP A 196 7.25 -13.33 -1.27
N ARG A 197 7.42 -12.46 -0.26
CA ARG A 197 8.00 -12.81 1.05
C ARG A 197 6.97 -13.20 2.11
N ILE A 198 5.70 -13.20 1.76
CA ILE A 198 4.64 -13.53 2.72
C ILE A 198 4.80 -14.95 3.31
N ASP A 199 5.23 -15.94 2.53
CA ASP A 199 5.46 -17.30 3.01
C ASP A 199 6.68 -17.36 3.95
N THR A 200 7.72 -16.55 3.68
CA THR A 200 8.89 -16.44 4.56
C THR A 200 8.52 -15.75 5.87
N LEU A 201 7.66 -14.72 5.82
CA LEU A 201 7.12 -14.09 7.04
C LEU A 201 6.31 -15.10 7.85
N ARG A 202 5.38 -15.86 7.22
CA ARG A 202 4.60 -16.91 7.89
C ARG A 202 5.49 -17.93 8.57
N TRP A 203 6.50 -18.42 7.87
CA TRP A 203 7.50 -19.32 8.45
C TRP A 203 8.18 -18.70 9.68
N ARG A 204 8.54 -17.43 9.63
CA ARG A 204 9.16 -16.73 10.77
C ARG A 204 8.19 -16.60 11.95
N LEU A 205 6.92 -16.28 11.69
CA LEU A 205 5.88 -16.23 12.73
C LEU A 205 5.65 -17.61 13.39
N ASP A 206 5.73 -18.70 12.61
CA ASP A 206 5.69 -20.07 13.13
C ASP A 206 6.87 -20.34 14.09
N GLN A 207 8.09 -19.87 13.75
CA GLN A 207 9.27 -19.99 14.63
C GLN A 207 9.11 -19.20 15.93
N TYR A 208 8.34 -18.12 15.89
CA TYR A 208 8.01 -17.34 17.10
C TYR A 208 6.87 -17.94 17.93
N GLY A 209 6.26 -19.04 17.46
CA GLY A 209 5.14 -19.69 18.15
C GLY A 209 3.84 -18.88 18.12
N LEU A 210 3.67 -18.02 17.10
CA LEU A 210 2.55 -17.09 17.01
C LEU A 210 1.37 -17.64 16.18
N LYS A 211 1.49 -18.84 15.61
CA LYS A 211 0.40 -19.47 14.87
C LYS A 211 -0.76 -19.78 15.80
N ARG A 212 -1.96 -19.42 15.38
CA ARG A 212 -3.19 -19.77 16.09
C ARG A 212 -3.44 -21.28 15.99
N ALA A 213 -4.05 -21.86 17.05
CA ALA A 213 -4.39 -23.26 17.11
C ALA A 213 -5.54 -23.64 16.17
#